data_229389032a965a2296de8ea7b94f0adc
#
_entry.id   229389032a965a2296de8ea7b94f0adc
#
_cell.length_a   1.000
_cell.length_b   1.000
_cell.length_c   1.000
_cell.angle_alpha   90.00
_cell.angle_beta   90.00
_cell.angle_gamma   90.00
#
_symmetry.space_group_name_H-M   'P 1'
#
loop_
_entity.id
_entity.type
_entity.pdbx_description
1 polymer ?
#
loop_
_entity_poly.entity_id
_entity_poly.type
_entity_poly.pdbx_seq_one_letter_code
_entity_poly.pdbx_strand_id
1 'polypeptide(L)'
;MTAIILIQPEIPGNTGAVGRTCVALGMELILIHPLGFDISDKRVKRSGLDYWSHVHLTEYGSWDAFLAARQPRRDQLFLFEEFGSCSFYEPNYPDDAMLVFGQETKGIPRSIIESHEDRLFHLPMRSDVIRSLNLANTVSAAAYQALRGKL
;
A
#
# COMPACT_ATOMS: atom_id res chain seq x y z
N MET A 1 3.56 -12.75 -7.17
CA MET A 1 3.39 -12.42 -5.73
C MET A 1 2.74 -11.05 -5.65
N THR A 2 1.65 -10.95 -4.93
CA THR A 2 0.99 -9.67 -4.65
C THR A 2 1.89 -8.78 -3.79
N ALA A 3 1.91 -7.47 -4.05
CA ALA A 3 2.74 -6.53 -3.33
C ALA A 3 1.91 -5.37 -2.75
N ILE A 4 2.34 -4.85 -1.62
CA ILE A 4 1.90 -3.57 -1.05
C ILE A 4 2.97 -2.53 -1.34
N ILE A 5 2.57 -1.40 -1.92
CA ILE A 5 3.46 -0.27 -2.19
C ILE A 5 3.02 0.91 -1.34
N LEU A 6 3.91 1.39 -0.47
CA LEU A 6 3.72 2.63 0.29
C LEU A 6 4.58 3.73 -0.33
N ILE A 7 3.94 4.78 -0.81
CA ILE A 7 4.62 5.93 -1.38
C ILE A 7 4.86 6.96 -0.29
N GLN A 8 6.13 7.19 0.06
CA GLN A 8 6.58 8.20 1.01
C GLN A 8 5.82 8.15 2.36
N PRO A 9 5.71 6.98 3.01
CA PRO A 9 5.00 6.87 4.27
C PRO A 9 5.66 7.74 5.35
N GLU A 10 4.83 8.31 6.24
CA GLU A 10 5.26 9.30 7.22
C GLU A 10 5.31 8.72 8.65
N ILE A 11 4.44 7.77 8.96
CA ILE A 11 4.23 7.26 10.31
C ILE A 11 4.84 5.86 10.44
N PRO A 12 5.93 5.71 11.23
CA PRO A 12 6.65 4.44 11.32
C PRO A 12 5.78 3.28 11.85
N GLY A 13 4.87 3.55 12.77
CA GLY A 13 3.95 2.54 13.30
C GLY A 13 3.00 1.97 12.25
N ASN A 14 2.56 2.78 11.29
CA ASN A 14 1.73 2.31 10.18
C ASN A 14 2.53 1.39 9.25
N THR A 15 3.75 1.77 8.90
CA THR A 15 4.63 0.94 8.06
C THR A 15 4.93 -0.39 8.77
N GLY A 16 5.16 -0.37 10.07
CA GLY A 16 5.36 -1.59 10.87
C GLY A 16 4.13 -2.51 10.84
N ALA A 17 2.94 -1.96 11.03
CA ALA A 17 1.68 -2.71 10.97
C ALA A 17 1.42 -3.30 9.57
N VAL A 18 1.73 -2.54 8.52
CA VAL A 18 1.63 -3.02 7.13
C VAL A 18 2.61 -4.17 6.90
N GLY A 19 3.85 -4.06 7.37
CA GLY A 19 4.83 -5.15 7.30
C GLY A 19 4.32 -6.44 7.94
N ARG A 20 3.63 -6.33 9.09
CA ARG A 20 3.01 -7.49 9.75
C ARG A 20 1.92 -8.13 8.86
N THR A 21 1.09 -7.32 8.24
CA THR A 21 0.08 -7.81 7.29
C THR A 21 0.75 -8.51 6.10
N CYS A 22 1.83 -7.94 5.56
CA CYS A 22 2.58 -8.57 4.47
C CYS A 22 3.14 -9.94 4.85
N VAL A 23 3.73 -10.07 6.03
CA VAL A 23 4.21 -11.38 6.53
C VAL A 23 3.07 -12.37 6.67
N ALA A 24 1.95 -11.94 7.25
CA ALA A 24 0.78 -12.80 7.47
C ALA A 24 0.19 -13.34 6.15
N LEU A 25 0.26 -12.55 5.10
CA LEU A 25 -0.36 -12.87 3.79
C LEU A 25 0.64 -13.30 2.72
N GLY A 26 1.92 -13.40 3.04
CA GLY A 26 2.96 -13.77 2.06
C GLY A 26 3.12 -12.74 0.95
N MET A 27 2.99 -11.45 1.25
CA MET A 27 3.09 -10.34 0.30
C MET A 27 4.45 -9.63 0.42
N GLU A 28 4.89 -9.03 -0.69
CA GLU A 28 6.04 -8.13 -0.68
C GLU A 28 5.60 -6.75 -0.16
N LEU A 29 6.47 -6.11 0.64
CA LEU A 29 6.34 -4.70 1.01
C LEU A 29 7.34 -3.88 0.21
N ILE A 30 6.85 -2.92 -0.55
CA ILE A 30 7.67 -1.97 -1.32
C ILE A 30 7.51 -0.57 -0.73
N LEU A 31 8.63 0.06 -0.39
CA LEU A 31 8.66 1.43 0.10
C LEU A 31 9.28 2.36 -0.95
N ILE A 32 8.59 3.43 -1.25
CA ILE A 32 9.07 4.49 -2.15
C ILE A 32 9.51 5.67 -1.31
N HIS A 33 10.79 6.01 -1.41
CA HIS A 33 11.39 7.15 -0.71
C HIS A 33 10.95 8.51 -1.29
N PRO A 34 11.09 9.62 -0.53
CA PRO A 34 11.61 9.68 0.84
C PRO A 34 10.60 9.19 1.88
N LEU A 35 11.12 8.57 2.95
CA LEU A 35 10.33 8.18 4.11
C LEU A 35 10.32 9.32 5.13
N GLY A 36 9.22 9.50 5.88
CA GLY A 36 9.12 10.44 6.98
C GLY A 36 9.81 9.98 8.27
N PHE A 37 10.52 8.85 8.24
CA PHE A 37 11.20 8.23 9.37
C PHE A 37 12.39 7.39 8.89
N ASP A 38 13.25 6.97 9.82
CA ASP A 38 14.30 5.98 9.54
C ASP A 38 13.69 4.58 9.64
N ILE A 39 13.96 3.71 8.65
CA ILE A 39 13.45 2.33 8.64
C ILE A 39 13.96 1.50 9.81
N SER A 40 15.08 1.89 10.42
CA SER A 40 15.59 1.29 11.66
C SER A 40 14.86 1.75 12.93
N ASP A 41 13.94 2.72 12.81
CA ASP A 41 13.18 3.25 13.94
C ASP A 41 12.47 2.13 14.69
N LYS A 42 12.64 2.11 16.03
CA LYS A 42 12.02 1.11 16.91
C LYS A 42 10.50 1.05 16.76
N ARG A 43 9.85 2.16 16.37
CA ARG A 43 8.39 2.22 16.16
C ARG A 43 7.93 1.40 14.99
N VAL A 44 8.79 1.15 14.00
CA VAL A 44 8.52 0.23 12.88
C VAL A 44 8.39 -1.21 13.41
N LYS A 45 9.25 -1.59 14.37
CA LYS A 45 9.31 -2.93 14.93
C LYS A 45 8.54 -3.08 16.25
N ARG A 46 7.72 -2.10 16.62
CA ARG A 46 7.20 -1.85 17.97
C ARG A 46 6.32 -2.96 18.54
N SER A 47 5.78 -3.85 17.79
CA SER A 47 4.86 -4.85 18.34
C SER A 47 5.52 -5.91 19.21
N GLY A 48 6.82 -5.79 19.52
CA GLY A 48 7.58 -6.75 20.31
C GLY A 48 7.65 -8.15 19.70
N LEU A 49 7.16 -8.30 18.48
CA LEU A 49 7.17 -9.54 17.73
C LEU A 49 8.26 -9.47 16.67
N ASP A 50 8.97 -10.55 16.51
CA ASP A 50 10.15 -10.68 15.66
C ASP A 50 9.78 -10.92 14.18
N TYR A 51 8.64 -10.35 13.73
CA TYR A 51 8.15 -10.55 12.38
C TYR A 51 8.89 -9.70 11.33
N TRP A 52 9.51 -8.59 11.75
CA TRP A 52 10.11 -7.65 10.79
C TRP A 52 11.23 -8.28 9.97
N SER A 53 11.99 -9.19 10.55
CA SER A 53 13.03 -9.95 9.83
C SER A 53 12.46 -10.86 8.74
N HIS A 54 11.17 -11.15 8.78
CA HIS A 54 10.46 -11.97 7.78
C HIS A 54 9.77 -11.14 6.71
N VAL A 55 9.77 -9.82 6.81
CA VAL A 55 9.19 -8.93 5.81
C VAL A 55 10.02 -9.01 4.53
N HIS A 56 9.39 -9.38 3.44
CA HIS A 56 10.01 -9.28 2.12
C HIS A 56 9.97 -7.80 1.70
N LEU A 57 11.00 -7.04 2.09
CA LEU A 57 11.10 -5.60 1.93
C LEU A 57 11.96 -5.25 0.71
N THR A 58 11.42 -4.38 -0.15
CA THR A 58 12.17 -3.73 -1.24
C THR A 58 11.97 -2.22 -1.14
N GLU A 59 13.02 -1.45 -1.40
CA GLU A 59 12.99 0.01 -1.34
C GLU A 59 13.45 0.61 -2.67
N TYR A 60 12.78 1.69 -3.09
CA TYR A 60 13.16 2.47 -4.27
C TYR A 60 13.29 3.94 -3.91
N GLY A 61 14.27 4.61 -4.49
CA GLY A 61 14.53 6.02 -4.24
C GLY A 61 13.44 6.97 -4.73
N SER A 62 12.61 6.52 -5.68
CA SER A 62 11.51 7.28 -6.25
C SER A 62 10.50 6.36 -6.93
N TRP A 63 9.31 6.90 -7.22
CA TRP A 63 8.32 6.21 -8.05
C TRP A 63 8.86 5.89 -9.45
N ASP A 64 9.59 6.83 -10.06
CA ASP A 64 10.18 6.61 -11.38
C ASP A 64 11.23 5.48 -11.37
N ALA A 65 12.03 5.40 -10.30
CA ALA A 65 12.97 4.30 -10.11
C ALA A 65 12.27 2.95 -9.97
N PHE A 66 11.14 2.91 -9.26
CA PHE A 66 10.29 1.72 -9.16
C PHE A 66 9.75 1.31 -10.54
N LEU A 67 9.18 2.25 -11.28
CA LEU A 67 8.64 1.98 -12.63
C LEU A 67 9.73 1.45 -13.58
N ALA A 68 10.91 2.05 -13.54
CA ALA A 68 12.04 1.63 -14.39
C ALA A 68 12.51 0.20 -14.05
N ALA A 69 12.58 -0.14 -12.77
CA ALA A 69 13.07 -1.44 -12.31
C ALA A 69 12.05 -2.57 -12.48
N ARG A 70 10.79 -2.29 -12.16
CA ARG A 70 9.72 -3.32 -12.12
C ARG A 70 8.92 -3.40 -13.41
N GLN A 71 8.81 -2.31 -14.15
CA GLN A 71 8.02 -2.23 -15.39
C GLN A 71 6.63 -2.86 -15.24
N PRO A 72 5.85 -2.45 -14.22
CA PRO A 72 4.56 -3.06 -13.96
C PRO A 72 3.61 -2.83 -15.13
N ARG A 73 2.82 -3.86 -15.45
CA ARG A 73 1.69 -3.67 -16.37
C ARG A 73 0.65 -2.80 -15.68
N ARG A 74 -0.07 -2.01 -16.45
CA ARG A 74 -1.10 -1.10 -15.92
C ARG A 74 -2.19 -1.85 -15.14
N ASP A 75 -2.56 -3.05 -15.57
CA ASP A 75 -3.59 -3.88 -14.94
C ASP A 75 -3.16 -4.52 -13.60
N GLN A 76 -1.86 -4.49 -13.28
CA GLN A 76 -1.34 -4.90 -11.98
C GLN A 76 -1.50 -3.81 -10.91
N LEU A 77 -1.59 -2.53 -11.32
CA LEU A 77 -1.57 -1.38 -10.41
C LEU A 77 -2.99 -1.03 -9.94
N PHE A 78 -3.18 -1.01 -8.63
CA PHE A 78 -4.42 -0.61 -7.96
C PHE A 78 -4.09 0.50 -6.97
N LEU A 79 -4.44 1.74 -7.32
CA LEU A 79 -4.15 2.92 -6.51
C LEU A 79 -5.34 3.23 -5.61
N PHE A 80 -5.09 3.35 -4.31
CA PHE A 80 -6.14 3.55 -3.32
C PHE A 80 -6.17 4.99 -2.86
N GLU A 81 -7.29 5.64 -3.14
CA GLU A 81 -7.61 6.99 -2.72
C GLU A 81 -9.11 7.10 -2.37
N GLU A 82 -9.44 7.97 -1.42
CA GLU A 82 -10.82 8.17 -0.98
C GLU A 82 -11.76 8.66 -2.08
N PHE A 83 -11.21 9.35 -3.08
CA PHE A 83 -11.95 9.85 -4.24
C PHE A 83 -11.88 8.93 -5.46
N GLY A 84 -11.37 7.71 -5.31
CA GLY A 84 -11.34 6.73 -6.40
C GLY A 84 -12.73 6.50 -6.99
N SER A 85 -12.82 6.41 -8.31
CA SER A 85 -14.11 6.27 -9.01
C SER A 85 -14.74 4.90 -8.86
N CYS A 86 -13.92 3.87 -8.61
CA CYS A 86 -14.38 2.48 -8.49
C CYS A 86 -14.24 1.98 -7.05
N SER A 87 -15.23 1.20 -6.60
CA SER A 87 -15.11 0.49 -5.34
C SER A 87 -14.05 -0.59 -5.42
N PHE A 88 -13.28 -0.77 -4.36
CA PHE A 88 -12.26 -1.82 -4.27
C PHE A 88 -12.84 -3.25 -4.32
N TYR A 89 -14.16 -3.39 -4.21
CA TYR A 89 -14.84 -4.67 -4.37
C TYR A 89 -15.03 -5.09 -5.84
N GLU A 90 -14.97 -4.12 -6.77
CA GLU A 90 -15.32 -4.35 -8.18
C GLU A 90 -14.27 -5.12 -8.98
N PRO A 91 -12.94 -4.84 -8.83
CA PRO A 91 -11.97 -5.46 -9.71
C PRO A 91 -11.68 -6.91 -9.36
N ASN A 92 -11.29 -7.66 -10.37
CA ASN A 92 -10.61 -8.94 -10.19
C ASN A 92 -9.12 -8.66 -10.04
N TYR A 93 -8.58 -8.99 -8.87
CA TYR A 93 -7.16 -8.78 -8.59
C TYR A 93 -6.34 -9.96 -9.13
N PRO A 94 -5.34 -9.73 -10.00
CA PRO A 94 -4.44 -10.80 -10.43
C PRO A 94 -3.52 -11.24 -9.29
N ASP A 95 -2.86 -12.40 -9.46
CA ASP A 95 -1.97 -12.96 -8.43
C ASP A 95 -0.69 -12.13 -8.23
N ASP A 96 -0.40 -11.24 -9.16
CA ASP A 96 0.70 -10.28 -9.13
C ASP A 96 0.22 -8.83 -8.97
N ALA A 97 -0.95 -8.64 -8.36
CA ALA A 97 -1.48 -7.31 -8.08
C ALA A 97 -0.53 -6.49 -7.21
N MET A 98 -0.43 -5.21 -7.49
CA MET A 98 0.33 -4.23 -6.73
C MET A 98 -0.61 -3.17 -6.17
N LEU A 99 -0.81 -3.21 -4.85
CA LEU A 99 -1.74 -2.31 -4.15
C LEU A 99 -0.97 -1.09 -3.67
N VAL A 100 -1.29 0.07 -4.20
CA VAL A 100 -0.54 1.32 -4.03
C VAL A 100 -1.27 2.27 -3.08
N PHE A 101 -0.56 2.75 -2.06
CA PHE A 101 -1.07 3.68 -1.06
C PHE A 101 -0.12 4.86 -0.91
N GLY A 102 -0.69 6.04 -0.65
CA GLY A 102 0.06 7.27 -0.47
C GLY A 102 0.38 7.58 0.99
N GLN A 103 0.87 8.80 1.22
CA GLN A 103 1.13 9.34 2.55
C GLN A 103 -0.15 9.41 3.38
N GLU A 104 0.01 9.31 4.70
CA GLU A 104 -1.10 9.42 5.64
C GLU A 104 -1.79 10.79 5.57
N THR A 105 -1.03 11.88 5.33
CA THR A 105 -1.57 13.24 5.29
C THR A 105 -1.97 13.71 3.89
N LYS A 106 -1.18 13.40 2.86
CA LYS A 106 -1.33 13.96 1.50
C LYS A 106 -1.82 12.95 0.46
N GLY A 107 -1.87 11.67 0.80
CA GLY A 107 -2.22 10.62 -0.16
C GLY A 107 -1.16 10.38 -1.23
N ILE A 108 -1.58 9.82 -2.34
CA ILE A 108 -0.71 9.56 -3.50
C ILE A 108 -0.35 10.89 -4.19
N PRO A 109 0.91 11.10 -4.57
CA PRO A 109 1.30 12.31 -5.32
C PRO A 109 0.44 12.54 -6.55
N ARG A 110 0.05 13.79 -6.78
CA ARG A 110 -0.89 14.17 -7.83
C ARG A 110 -0.44 13.74 -9.24
N SER A 111 0.85 13.85 -9.52
CA SER A 111 1.42 13.42 -10.81
C SER A 111 1.19 11.94 -11.11
N ILE A 112 1.23 11.10 -10.07
CA ILE A 112 0.97 9.66 -10.17
C ILE A 112 -0.52 9.42 -10.41
N ILE A 113 -1.39 10.12 -9.67
CA ILE A 113 -2.86 10.04 -9.86
C ILE A 113 -3.24 10.41 -11.28
N GLU A 114 -2.73 11.52 -11.81
CA GLU A 114 -3.03 12.00 -13.15
C GLU A 114 -2.63 10.99 -14.23
N SER A 115 -1.57 10.24 -14.00
CA SER A 115 -1.12 9.19 -14.92
C SER A 115 -1.90 7.87 -14.80
N HIS A 116 -2.74 7.72 -13.77
CA HIS A 116 -3.42 6.47 -13.44
C HIS A 116 -4.90 6.67 -13.07
N GLU A 117 -5.58 7.64 -13.69
CA GLU A 117 -6.97 7.98 -13.36
C GLU A 117 -7.95 6.82 -13.49
N ASP A 118 -7.70 5.90 -14.41
CA ASP A 118 -8.48 4.68 -14.60
C ASP A 118 -8.15 3.55 -13.60
N ARG A 119 -7.19 3.79 -12.71
CA ARG A 119 -6.71 2.79 -11.73
C ARG A 119 -6.89 3.26 -10.29
N LEU A 120 -7.86 4.11 -10.02
CA LEU A 120 -8.15 4.66 -8.69
C LEU A 120 -9.34 3.93 -8.07
N PHE A 121 -9.11 3.39 -6.88
CA PHE A 121 -10.10 2.62 -6.14
C PHE A 121 -10.28 3.19 -4.73
N HIS A 122 -11.48 3.07 -4.19
CA HIS A 122 -11.78 3.50 -2.83
C HIS A 122 -12.38 2.38 -1.99
N LEU A 123 -12.19 2.46 -0.68
CA LEU A 123 -12.94 1.67 0.27
C LEU A 123 -14.24 2.41 0.59
N PRO A 124 -15.43 1.82 0.32
CA PRO A 124 -16.70 2.48 0.62
C PRO A 124 -16.84 2.77 2.12
N MET A 125 -17.32 3.96 2.45
CA MET A 125 -17.64 4.37 3.81
C MET A 125 -19.09 4.87 3.87
N ARG A 126 -19.78 4.59 4.98
CA ARG A 126 -21.17 5.06 5.20
C ARG A 126 -21.23 6.43 5.86
N SER A 127 -20.18 6.79 6.59
CA SER A 127 -20.09 8.04 7.34
C SER A 127 -19.35 9.10 6.55
N ASP A 128 -19.79 10.34 6.64
CA ASP A 128 -19.11 11.54 6.14
C ASP A 128 -18.34 12.28 7.24
N VAL A 129 -18.38 11.79 8.47
CA VAL A 129 -17.70 12.39 9.62
C VAL A 129 -16.18 12.21 9.52
N ILE A 130 -15.74 11.06 9.03
CA ILE A 130 -14.31 10.77 8.82
C ILE A 130 -14.01 10.79 7.32
N ARG A 131 -12.84 11.31 6.98
CA ARG A 131 -12.39 11.44 5.59
C ARG A 131 -11.74 10.17 5.06
N SER A 132 -10.99 9.49 5.91
CA SER A 132 -10.28 8.27 5.55
C SER A 132 -10.09 7.38 6.79
N LEU A 133 -9.82 6.10 6.55
CA LEU A 133 -9.39 5.17 7.57
C LEU A 133 -7.87 5.30 7.81
N ASN A 134 -7.41 4.82 8.96
CA ASN A 134 -5.98 4.63 9.20
C ASN A 134 -5.35 3.84 8.05
N LEU A 135 -4.15 4.24 7.62
CA LEU A 135 -3.45 3.62 6.48
C LEU A 135 -3.29 2.10 6.64
N ALA A 136 -2.83 1.64 7.79
CA ALA A 136 -2.61 0.21 8.01
C ALA A 136 -3.92 -0.59 7.98
N ASN A 137 -5.02 0.00 8.46
CA ASN A 137 -6.34 -0.63 8.38
C ASN A 137 -6.83 -0.71 6.94
N THR A 138 -6.65 0.36 6.17
CA THR A 138 -6.97 0.39 4.74
C THR A 138 -6.19 -0.67 3.97
N VAL A 139 -4.90 -0.75 4.22
CA VAL A 139 -4.02 -1.75 3.59
C VAL A 139 -4.49 -3.18 3.90
N SER A 140 -4.80 -3.46 5.17
CA SER A 140 -5.26 -4.79 5.56
C SER A 140 -6.57 -5.17 4.87
N ALA A 141 -7.54 -4.26 4.82
CA ALA A 141 -8.81 -4.50 4.13
C ALA A 141 -8.60 -4.78 2.63
N ALA A 142 -7.78 -3.95 1.97
CA ALA A 142 -7.49 -4.11 0.54
C ALA A 142 -6.72 -5.39 0.25
N ALA A 143 -5.75 -5.75 1.10
CA ALA A 143 -4.95 -6.97 0.95
C ALA A 143 -5.81 -8.23 1.04
N TYR A 144 -6.69 -8.32 2.05
CA TYR A 144 -7.62 -9.44 2.16
C TYR A 144 -8.60 -9.51 1.00
N GLN A 145 -9.09 -8.36 0.51
CA GLN A 145 -9.95 -8.34 -0.67
C GLN A 145 -9.22 -8.83 -1.91
N ALA A 146 -7.98 -8.41 -2.13
CA ALA A 146 -7.17 -8.82 -3.29
C ALA A 146 -6.85 -10.31 -3.27
N LEU A 147 -6.77 -10.92 -2.08
CA LEU A 147 -6.48 -12.34 -1.90
C LEU A 147 -7.74 -13.19 -1.65
N ARG A 148 -8.92 -12.61 -1.76
CA ARG A 148 -10.18 -13.32 -1.56
C ARG A 148 -10.29 -14.55 -2.45
N GLY A 149 -10.47 -15.72 -1.83
CA GLY A 149 -10.56 -16.99 -2.53
C GLY A 149 -9.22 -17.56 -2.97
N LYS A 150 -8.10 -16.96 -2.53
CA LYS A 150 -6.73 -17.42 -2.86
C LYS A 150 -5.95 -17.87 -1.62
N LEU A 151 -6.49 -17.67 -0.44
CA LEU A 151 -5.92 -18.10 0.85
C LEU A 151 -6.45 -19.49 1.23
#